data_c6ee0990373bf382a200341434d79b59
#
_entry.id   c6ee0990373bf382a200341434d79b59
#
_cell.length_a   1.000
_cell.length_b   1.000
_cell.length_c   1.000
_cell.angle_alpha   90.00
_cell.angle_beta   90.00
_cell.angle_gamma   90.00
#
_symmetry.space_group_name_H-M   'P 1'
#
loop_
_entity.id
_entity.type
_entity.pdbx_description
1 polymer ?
#
loop_
_entity_poly.entity_id
_entity_poly.type
_entity_poly.pdbx_seq_one_letter_code
_entity_poly.pdbx_strand_id
1 'polypeptide(L)'
;AVAKLKSPAHRIGTILGLGERGLYRLVVGGTEYQAAVSPEVIEKENLQQGDQVALNEGFVAIAKLPKPKYGPIARVTTRLTDGQWLVTGQAANSEIIAINHPDMEIESLRVGDEVVLDPNQRVILDRLPKRKSGVVMEDDLEQIDWSKVGGQSHVIEEVRKVIEYPIMHKEILRTMEYQLPKGFLFYGPPGCGKTLIGRAILSDIIRQLKDKESNQ
;
A
#
# COMPACT_ATOMS: atom_id res chain seq x y z
N ALA A 1 24.45 37.58 -2.05
CA ALA A 1 24.42 36.52 -1.04
C ALA A 1 23.66 36.93 0.23
N VAL A 2 23.90 38.14 0.78
CA VAL A 2 23.28 38.65 2.04
C VAL A 2 21.75 38.85 1.88
N ALA A 3 21.24 39.22 0.71
CA ALA A 3 19.80 39.39 0.48
C ALA A 3 19.02 38.06 0.56
N LYS A 4 19.63 36.91 0.12
CA LYS A 4 19.04 35.59 0.26
C LYS A 4 18.95 35.10 1.69
N LEU A 5 19.84 35.53 2.57
CA LEU A 5 19.86 35.18 3.99
C LEU A 5 18.80 35.94 4.82
N LYS A 6 18.24 37.02 4.26
CA LYS A 6 17.20 37.85 4.89
C LYS A 6 15.77 37.56 4.36
N SER A 7 15.59 36.66 3.39
CA SER A 7 14.25 36.33 2.94
C SER A 7 13.52 35.54 4.05
N PRO A 8 12.27 35.90 4.35
CA PRO A 8 11.48 35.19 5.35
C PRO A 8 11.28 33.74 4.92
N ALA A 9 11.15 32.85 5.87
CA ALA A 9 10.79 31.46 5.61
C ALA A 9 9.38 31.40 4.99
N HIS A 10 9.24 30.62 3.93
CA HIS A 10 7.95 30.40 3.29
C HIS A 10 7.28 29.16 3.85
N ARG A 11 5.95 29.21 3.99
CA ARG A 11 5.16 28.01 4.32
C ARG A 11 4.98 27.19 3.07
N ILE A 12 4.93 25.87 3.23
CA ILE A 12 4.69 24.95 2.13
C ILE A 12 3.25 24.46 2.22
N GLY A 13 2.50 24.65 1.14
CA GLY A 13 1.15 24.13 0.97
C GLY A 13 1.07 23.10 -0.15
N THR A 14 0.12 22.17 -0.06
CA THR A 14 -0.20 21.21 -1.11
C THR A 14 -1.53 21.58 -1.75
N ILE A 15 -1.59 21.71 -3.07
CA ILE A 15 -2.80 22.06 -3.82
C ILE A 15 -3.75 20.84 -3.84
N LEU A 16 -5.00 21.05 -3.43
CA LEU A 16 -6.07 20.05 -3.51
C LEU A 16 -6.94 20.22 -4.76
N GLY A 17 -6.93 21.38 -5.39
CA GLY A 17 -7.68 21.69 -6.57
C GLY A 17 -8.08 23.16 -6.66
N LEU A 18 -8.83 23.49 -7.72
CA LEU A 18 -9.39 24.81 -7.91
C LEU A 18 -10.64 24.95 -7.01
N GLY A 19 -10.72 26.04 -6.26
CA GLY A 19 -11.84 26.41 -5.42
C GLY A 19 -12.76 27.43 -6.09
N GLU A 20 -13.56 28.13 -5.28
CA GLU A 20 -14.46 29.17 -5.76
C GLU A 20 -13.71 30.48 -6.09
N ARG A 21 -14.29 31.28 -6.98
CA ARG A 21 -13.80 32.63 -7.34
C ARG A 21 -12.35 32.67 -7.84
N GLY A 22 -11.84 31.59 -8.44
CA GLY A 22 -10.46 31.53 -8.92
C GLY A 22 -9.40 31.37 -7.83
N LEU A 23 -9.81 31.07 -6.60
CA LEU A 23 -8.90 30.70 -5.52
C LEU A 23 -8.58 29.21 -5.61
N TYR A 24 -7.39 28.82 -5.13
CA TYR A 24 -7.01 27.41 -5.02
C TYR A 24 -7.24 26.90 -3.60
N ARG A 25 -7.81 25.70 -3.51
CA ARG A 25 -7.87 24.96 -2.23
C ARG A 25 -6.52 24.32 -1.99
N LEU A 26 -5.93 24.58 -0.84
CA LEU A 26 -4.65 24.00 -0.45
C LEU A 26 -4.64 23.64 1.02
N VAL A 27 -3.75 22.74 1.39
CA VAL A 27 -3.57 22.33 2.77
C VAL A 27 -2.18 22.72 3.25
N VAL A 28 -2.12 23.31 4.47
CA VAL A 28 -0.89 23.71 5.15
C VAL A 28 -0.95 23.19 6.58
N GLY A 29 0.01 22.33 6.97
CA GLY A 29 0.05 21.79 8.32
C GLY A 29 -1.23 21.04 8.74
N GLY A 30 -1.89 20.38 7.79
CA GLY A 30 -3.14 19.63 8.03
C GLY A 30 -4.43 20.46 7.97
N THR A 31 -4.35 21.78 7.89
CA THR A 31 -5.50 22.69 7.79
C THR A 31 -5.72 23.12 6.35
N GLU A 32 -6.97 23.11 5.89
CA GLU A 32 -7.35 23.53 4.55
C GLU A 32 -7.61 25.03 4.48
N TYR A 33 -7.10 25.66 3.41
CA TYR A 33 -7.23 27.07 3.12
C TYR A 33 -7.68 27.29 1.68
N GLN A 34 -8.29 28.43 1.43
CA GLN A 34 -8.49 28.97 0.08
C GLN A 34 -7.50 30.13 -0.11
N ALA A 35 -6.63 30.01 -1.08
CA ALA A 35 -5.56 30.98 -1.29
C ALA A 35 -5.47 31.45 -2.73
N ALA A 36 -5.08 32.69 -2.90
CA ALA A 36 -4.74 33.23 -4.20
C ALA A 36 -3.37 32.71 -4.65
N VAL A 37 -3.19 32.62 -5.95
CA VAL A 37 -1.91 32.31 -6.59
C VAL A 37 -1.41 33.58 -7.29
N SER A 38 -0.12 33.86 -7.17
CA SER A 38 0.50 34.98 -7.88
C SER A 38 0.29 34.83 -9.40
N PRO A 39 -0.05 35.91 -10.11
CA PRO A 39 -0.20 35.88 -11.56
C PRO A 39 1.03 35.30 -12.28
N GLU A 40 2.22 35.59 -11.78
CA GLU A 40 3.47 35.06 -12.34
C GLU A 40 3.57 33.53 -12.29
N VAL A 41 2.98 32.91 -11.27
CA VAL A 41 2.97 31.45 -11.11
C VAL A 41 1.92 30.85 -12.04
N ILE A 42 0.74 31.49 -12.16
CA ILE A 42 -0.32 31.03 -13.04
C ILE A 42 0.14 31.07 -14.52
N GLU A 43 0.86 32.11 -14.93
CA GLU A 43 1.32 32.27 -16.31
C GLU A 43 2.48 31.33 -16.69
N LYS A 44 3.36 31.03 -15.72
CA LYS A 44 4.58 30.25 -15.99
C LYS A 44 4.44 28.75 -15.68
N GLU A 45 3.55 28.41 -14.77
CA GLU A 45 3.47 27.09 -14.18
C GLU A 45 2.04 26.56 -14.26
N ASN A 46 1.86 25.40 -14.87
CA ASN A 46 0.58 24.72 -14.84
C ASN A 46 0.42 24.04 -13.46
N LEU A 47 -0.36 24.66 -12.58
CA LEU A 47 -0.61 24.11 -11.25
C LEU A 47 -1.66 23.00 -11.30
N GLN A 48 -1.31 21.85 -10.77
CA GLN A 48 -2.16 20.67 -10.71
C GLN A 48 -2.45 20.28 -9.26
N GLN A 49 -3.47 19.48 -9.10
CA GLN A 49 -3.77 18.83 -7.83
C GLN A 49 -2.57 18.00 -7.36
N GLY A 50 -2.16 18.17 -6.11
CA GLY A 50 -0.99 17.50 -5.56
C GLY A 50 0.31 18.31 -5.63
N ASP A 51 0.36 19.39 -6.41
CA ASP A 51 1.54 20.25 -6.48
C ASP A 51 1.81 20.94 -5.13
N GLN A 52 3.08 21.07 -4.80
CA GLN A 52 3.52 21.87 -3.67
C GLN A 52 3.81 23.30 -4.09
N VAL A 53 3.42 24.25 -3.25
CA VAL A 53 3.63 25.67 -3.47
C VAL A 53 4.22 26.32 -2.22
N ALA A 54 5.10 27.31 -2.45
CA ALA A 54 5.58 28.19 -1.41
C ALA A 54 4.59 29.34 -1.21
N LEU A 55 4.22 29.59 0.05
CA LEU A 55 3.28 30.63 0.46
C LEU A 55 4.03 31.75 1.19
N ASN A 56 3.66 32.99 0.88
CA ASN A 56 4.13 34.15 1.64
C ASN A 56 3.36 34.30 2.97
N GLU A 57 3.69 35.35 3.72
CA GLU A 57 3.01 35.65 5.02
C GLU A 57 1.49 35.89 4.85
N GLY A 58 1.06 36.39 3.71
CA GLY A 58 -0.35 36.60 3.35
C GLY A 58 -1.05 35.36 2.80
N PHE A 59 -0.44 34.17 2.86
CA PHE A 59 -0.97 32.93 2.29
C PHE A 59 -1.22 32.96 0.77
N VAL A 60 -0.48 33.80 0.03
CA VAL A 60 -0.49 33.79 -1.44
C VAL A 60 0.59 32.85 -1.94
N ALA A 61 0.26 31.98 -2.88
CA ALA A 61 1.22 31.09 -3.51
C ALA A 61 2.11 31.90 -4.48
N ILE A 62 3.41 31.90 -4.21
CA ILE A 62 4.41 32.71 -4.91
C ILE A 62 5.37 31.91 -5.77
N ALA A 63 5.45 30.59 -5.59
CA ALA A 63 6.25 29.69 -6.39
C ALA A 63 5.73 28.27 -6.31
N LYS A 64 5.83 27.52 -7.44
CA LYS A 64 5.68 26.06 -7.44
C LYS A 64 6.97 25.43 -6.96
N LEU A 65 6.86 24.43 -6.11
CA LEU A 65 7.98 23.66 -5.60
C LEU A 65 8.09 22.32 -6.34
N PRO A 66 9.30 21.76 -6.42
CA PRO A 66 9.47 20.43 -6.98
C PRO A 66 8.70 19.39 -6.16
N LYS A 67 8.20 18.36 -6.83
CA LYS A 67 7.50 17.23 -6.18
C LYS A 67 8.35 16.64 -5.06
N PRO A 68 7.83 16.50 -3.85
CA PRO A 68 8.59 15.92 -2.73
C PRO A 68 8.89 14.45 -3.03
N LYS A 69 10.14 14.06 -2.77
CA LYS A 69 10.60 12.68 -2.96
C LYS A 69 10.34 11.79 -1.73
N TYR A 70 10.05 12.40 -0.59
CA TYR A 70 9.92 11.73 0.70
C TYR A 70 8.66 12.22 1.41
N GLY A 71 8.06 11.34 2.19
CA GLY A 71 6.89 11.65 2.97
C GLY A 71 6.49 10.50 3.89
N PRO A 72 5.44 10.66 4.69
CA PRO A 72 4.88 9.60 5.51
C PRO A 72 4.45 8.41 4.65
N ILE A 73 4.68 7.20 5.19
CA ILE A 73 4.24 5.97 4.55
C ILE A 73 2.89 5.58 5.13
N ALA A 74 1.96 5.22 4.26
CA ALA A 74 0.65 4.72 4.63
C ALA A 74 0.30 3.46 3.83
N ARG A 75 -0.66 2.70 4.30
CA ARG A 75 -1.19 1.53 3.61
C ARG A 75 -2.58 1.83 3.06
N VAL A 76 -2.81 1.48 1.82
CA VAL A 76 -4.12 1.60 1.18
C VAL A 76 -5.09 0.58 1.78
N THR A 77 -6.18 1.05 2.37
CA THR A 77 -7.19 0.21 3.03
C THR A 77 -8.39 -0.03 2.12
N THR A 78 -8.90 1.03 1.49
CA THR A 78 -10.11 0.94 0.68
C THR A 78 -10.07 1.98 -0.44
N ARG A 79 -10.61 1.63 -1.61
CA ARG A 79 -10.89 2.59 -2.67
C ARG A 79 -12.26 3.22 -2.41
N LEU A 80 -12.30 4.53 -2.31
CA LEU A 80 -13.53 5.30 -2.22
C LEU A 80 -14.02 5.69 -3.63
N THR A 81 -15.18 6.30 -3.72
CA THR A 81 -15.67 6.92 -4.97
C THR A 81 -14.81 8.14 -5.33
N ASP A 82 -14.79 8.53 -6.61
CA ASP A 82 -14.17 9.77 -7.11
C ASP A 82 -12.62 9.85 -7.03
N GLY A 83 -11.94 8.73 -7.13
CA GLY A 83 -10.46 8.70 -7.15
C GLY A 83 -9.82 8.97 -5.79
N GLN A 84 -10.59 8.87 -4.72
CA GLN A 84 -10.13 8.99 -3.35
C GLN A 84 -9.83 7.61 -2.76
N TRP A 85 -8.87 7.57 -1.85
CA TRP A 85 -8.44 6.37 -1.16
C TRP A 85 -8.46 6.57 0.34
N LEU A 86 -8.96 5.58 1.06
CA LEU A 86 -8.76 5.50 2.49
C LEU A 86 -7.40 4.85 2.73
N VAL A 87 -6.53 5.54 3.44
CA VAL A 87 -5.19 5.07 3.78
C VAL A 87 -4.99 5.11 5.27
N THR A 88 -4.27 4.12 5.80
CA THR A 88 -3.94 4.03 7.23
C THR A 88 -2.47 4.39 7.42
N GLY A 89 -2.21 5.43 8.20
CA GLY A 89 -0.85 5.87 8.53
C GLY A 89 -0.17 4.91 9.52
N GLN A 90 1.15 4.74 9.40
CA GLN A 90 1.93 3.84 10.28
C GLN A 90 2.01 4.33 11.73
N ALA A 91 1.98 5.65 11.95
CA ALA A 91 2.30 6.23 13.27
C ALA A 91 1.17 6.18 14.29
N ALA A 92 -0.10 5.99 13.90
CA ALA A 92 -1.23 6.08 14.84
C ALA A 92 -2.45 5.24 14.42
N ASN A 93 -2.34 4.34 13.45
CA ASN A 93 -3.50 3.66 12.82
C ASN A 93 -4.63 4.64 12.45
N SER A 94 -4.28 5.90 12.17
CA SER A 94 -5.24 6.92 11.78
C SER A 94 -5.64 6.71 10.34
N GLU A 95 -6.94 6.68 10.09
CA GLU A 95 -7.49 6.64 8.74
C GLU A 95 -7.52 8.04 8.14
N ILE A 96 -7.00 8.17 6.95
CA ILE A 96 -6.85 9.44 6.22
C ILE A 96 -7.42 9.23 4.82
N ILE A 97 -8.18 10.22 4.35
CA ILE A 97 -8.62 10.26 2.94
C ILE A 97 -7.55 10.99 2.14
N ALA A 98 -6.97 10.28 1.19
CA ALA A 98 -5.96 10.81 0.28
C ALA A 98 -6.42 10.70 -1.17
N ILE A 99 -5.93 11.63 -2.00
CA ILE A 99 -6.17 11.69 -3.43
C ILE A 99 -4.90 11.33 -4.20
N ASN A 100 -5.02 10.81 -5.42
CA ASN A 100 -3.85 10.54 -6.25
C ASN A 100 -3.24 11.82 -6.80
N HIS A 101 -1.91 11.87 -6.86
CA HIS A 101 -1.24 12.84 -7.70
C HIS A 101 -1.56 12.55 -9.18
N PRO A 102 -1.80 13.57 -10.04
CA PRO A 102 -2.17 13.37 -11.45
C PRO A 102 -1.16 12.54 -12.26
N ASP A 103 0.12 12.63 -11.94
CA ASP A 103 1.18 11.86 -12.62
C ASP A 103 1.15 10.36 -12.26
N MET A 104 0.28 9.96 -11.36
CA MET A 104 0.20 8.58 -10.92
C MET A 104 -0.93 7.85 -11.64
N GLU A 105 -0.63 6.70 -12.25
CA GLU A 105 -1.66 5.86 -12.86
C GLU A 105 -2.59 5.28 -11.80
N ILE A 106 -3.85 5.72 -11.84
CA ILE A 106 -4.90 5.35 -10.87
C ILE A 106 -5.13 3.84 -10.84
N GLU A 107 -4.96 3.16 -11.96
CA GLU A 107 -5.16 1.71 -12.11
C GLU A 107 -4.06 0.87 -11.46
N SER A 108 -2.92 1.47 -11.13
CA SER A 108 -1.78 0.76 -10.54
C SER A 108 -1.92 0.49 -9.04
N LEU A 109 -2.80 1.22 -8.33
CA LEU A 109 -2.98 1.08 -6.88
C LEU A 109 -3.98 -0.03 -6.53
N ARG A 110 -3.60 -0.85 -5.56
CA ARG A 110 -4.45 -1.91 -4.99
C ARG A 110 -4.55 -1.76 -3.47
N VAL A 111 -5.64 -2.28 -2.93
CA VAL A 111 -5.80 -2.43 -1.48
C VAL A 111 -4.64 -3.27 -0.92
N GLY A 112 -4.04 -2.79 0.16
CA GLY A 112 -2.87 -3.41 0.78
C GLY A 112 -1.51 -2.85 0.32
N ASP A 113 -1.47 -2.04 -0.74
CA ASP A 113 -0.22 -1.41 -1.20
C ASP A 113 0.27 -0.37 -0.18
N GLU A 114 1.59 -0.24 -0.06
CA GLU A 114 2.23 0.83 0.69
C GLU A 114 2.49 2.01 -0.24
N VAL A 115 2.15 3.21 0.22
CA VAL A 115 2.25 4.45 -0.55
C VAL A 115 2.98 5.52 0.25
N VAL A 116 3.62 6.43 -0.47
CA VAL A 116 4.22 7.63 0.09
C VAL A 116 3.21 8.77 -0.03
N LEU A 117 2.89 9.40 1.08
CA LEU A 117 2.03 10.58 1.10
C LEU A 117 2.87 11.87 1.06
N ASP A 118 2.23 12.96 0.65
CA ASP A 118 2.79 14.28 0.82
C ASP A 118 2.95 14.64 2.32
N PRO A 119 3.73 15.64 2.68
CA PRO A 119 3.91 16.05 4.09
C PRO A 119 2.61 16.41 4.82
N ASN A 120 1.59 16.85 4.08
CA ASN A 120 0.26 17.17 4.61
C ASN A 120 -0.69 15.96 4.65
N GLN A 121 -0.24 14.79 4.21
CA GLN A 121 -0.96 13.51 4.22
C GLN A 121 -2.29 13.51 3.45
N ARG A 122 -2.40 14.31 2.40
CA ARG A 122 -3.62 14.43 1.58
C ARG A 122 -3.44 13.90 0.15
N VAL A 123 -2.22 13.75 -0.32
CA VAL A 123 -1.92 13.34 -1.69
C VAL A 123 -0.99 12.14 -1.69
N ILE A 124 -1.33 11.14 -2.46
CA ILE A 124 -0.47 9.97 -2.73
C ILE A 124 0.53 10.38 -3.80
N LEU A 125 1.80 10.40 -3.45
CA LEU A 125 2.89 10.83 -4.33
C LEU A 125 3.43 9.68 -5.17
N ASP A 126 3.56 8.51 -4.55
CA ASP A 126 4.15 7.34 -5.18
C ASP A 126 3.73 6.06 -4.48
N ARG A 127 3.83 4.94 -5.19
CA ARG A 127 3.63 3.60 -4.65
C ARG A 127 4.99 3.01 -4.29
N LEU A 128 5.13 2.53 -3.08
CA LEU A 128 6.33 1.80 -2.70
C LEU A 128 6.33 0.41 -3.35
N PRO A 129 7.49 -0.05 -3.82
CA PRO A 129 7.62 -1.44 -4.25
C PRO A 129 7.27 -2.34 -3.06
N LYS A 130 6.54 -3.41 -3.33
CA LYS A 130 6.21 -4.39 -2.29
C LYS A 130 7.49 -4.81 -1.59
N ARG A 131 7.59 -4.51 -0.30
CA ARG A 131 8.72 -5.00 0.49
C ARG A 131 8.63 -6.52 0.47
N LYS A 132 9.74 -7.17 0.18
CA LYS A 132 9.90 -8.59 0.45
C LYS A 132 9.94 -8.77 1.97
N SER A 133 8.79 -8.55 2.63
CA SER A 133 8.63 -8.94 4.02
C SER A 133 8.72 -10.47 4.04
N GLY A 134 9.37 -11.04 5.05
CA GLY A 134 9.54 -12.49 5.15
C GLY A 134 8.24 -13.31 5.25
N VAL A 135 7.08 -12.66 5.07
CA VAL A 135 5.82 -13.31 4.72
C VAL A 135 5.89 -13.58 3.23
N VAL A 136 5.98 -14.83 2.88
CA VAL A 136 6.03 -15.36 1.52
C VAL A 136 4.80 -14.84 0.78
N MET A 137 4.98 -13.86 -0.14
CA MET A 137 3.92 -13.41 -1.03
C MET A 137 3.75 -14.45 -2.14
N GLU A 138 2.54 -14.54 -2.69
CA GLU A 138 2.19 -15.49 -3.75
C GLU A 138 3.16 -15.48 -4.94
N ASP A 139 3.70 -14.29 -5.28
CA ASP A 139 4.63 -14.08 -6.38
C ASP A 139 6.09 -14.50 -6.06
N ASP A 140 6.47 -14.63 -4.77
CA ASP A 140 7.80 -15.05 -4.31
C ASP A 140 7.85 -16.55 -3.96
N LEU A 141 6.72 -17.25 -4.02
CA LEU A 141 6.68 -18.69 -3.92
C LEU A 141 7.21 -19.26 -5.26
N GLU A 142 8.52 -19.50 -5.35
CA GLU A 142 8.98 -20.56 -6.25
C GLU A 142 8.04 -21.74 -6.00
N GLN A 143 7.34 -22.21 -7.03
CA GLN A 143 6.46 -23.37 -6.93
C GLN A 143 7.32 -24.56 -6.47
N ILE A 144 7.35 -24.76 -5.17
CA ILE A 144 8.09 -25.87 -4.58
C ILE A 144 7.16 -27.06 -4.64
N ASP A 145 7.48 -27.95 -5.59
CA ASP A 145 6.83 -29.24 -5.70
C ASP A 145 7.25 -30.15 -4.55
N TRP A 146 6.35 -31.02 -4.11
CA TRP A 146 6.62 -32.06 -3.14
C TRP A 146 7.79 -32.98 -3.53
N SER A 147 8.10 -33.10 -4.82
CA SER A 147 9.28 -33.82 -5.31
C SER A 147 10.61 -33.31 -4.78
N LYS A 148 10.66 -32.02 -4.39
CA LYS A 148 11.86 -31.41 -3.76
C LYS A 148 11.98 -31.73 -2.28
N VAL A 149 10.95 -32.33 -1.64
CA VAL A 149 10.94 -32.69 -0.22
C VAL A 149 11.27 -34.18 -0.11
N GLY A 150 12.54 -34.52 0.07
CA GLY A 150 12.98 -35.90 0.21
C GLY A 150 12.99 -36.41 1.66
N GLY A 151 12.85 -37.72 1.84
CA GLY A 151 13.13 -38.42 3.11
C GLY A 151 12.12 -38.27 4.26
N GLN A 152 10.97 -37.59 4.03
CA GLN A 152 9.97 -37.30 5.07
C GLN A 152 8.55 -37.73 4.64
N SER A 153 8.43 -38.84 3.96
CA SER A 153 7.15 -39.30 3.36
C SER A 153 6.02 -39.39 4.39
N HIS A 154 6.31 -39.86 5.60
CA HIS A 154 5.34 -39.96 6.69
C HIS A 154 4.81 -38.56 7.09
N VAL A 155 5.71 -37.58 7.27
CA VAL A 155 5.32 -36.20 7.62
C VAL A 155 4.51 -35.58 6.51
N ILE A 156 4.86 -35.81 5.25
CA ILE A 156 4.15 -35.30 4.09
C ILE A 156 2.71 -35.86 4.05
N GLU A 157 2.56 -37.16 4.25
CA GLU A 157 1.23 -37.80 4.30
C GLU A 157 0.37 -37.28 5.43
N GLU A 158 0.91 -37.13 6.62
CA GLU A 158 0.19 -36.56 7.78
C GLU A 158 -0.27 -35.12 7.52
N VAL A 159 0.63 -34.29 6.97
CA VAL A 159 0.30 -32.90 6.63
C VAL A 159 -0.76 -32.83 5.55
N ARG A 160 -0.68 -33.64 4.51
CA ARG A 160 -1.69 -33.72 3.45
C ARG A 160 -3.06 -34.10 3.97
N LYS A 161 -3.13 -35.13 4.79
CA LYS A 161 -4.40 -35.55 5.42
C LYS A 161 -5.06 -34.43 6.22
N VAL A 162 -4.28 -33.66 6.93
CA VAL A 162 -4.80 -32.65 7.84
C VAL A 162 -5.08 -31.30 7.15
N ILE A 163 -4.39 -30.98 6.07
CA ILE A 163 -4.55 -29.69 5.36
C ILE A 163 -5.35 -29.85 4.07
N GLU A 164 -4.96 -30.80 3.20
CA GLU A 164 -5.55 -30.92 1.88
C GLU A 164 -6.99 -31.49 1.93
N TYR A 165 -7.22 -32.54 2.73
CA TYR A 165 -8.56 -33.16 2.79
C TYR A 165 -9.63 -32.18 3.27
N PRO A 166 -9.43 -31.36 4.28
CA PRO A 166 -10.41 -30.36 4.68
C PRO A 166 -10.75 -29.32 3.63
N ILE A 167 -9.76 -28.94 2.81
CA ILE A 167 -9.98 -27.98 1.72
C ILE A 167 -10.77 -28.63 0.58
N MET A 168 -10.48 -29.89 0.28
CA MET A 168 -11.15 -30.63 -0.79
C MET A 168 -12.57 -31.09 -0.40
N HIS A 169 -12.79 -31.48 0.84
CA HIS A 169 -14.01 -32.12 1.33
C HIS A 169 -14.74 -31.31 2.40
N LYS A 170 -14.75 -29.98 2.25
CA LYS A 170 -15.29 -29.03 3.23
C LYS A 170 -16.74 -29.34 3.65
N GLU A 171 -17.58 -29.78 2.72
CA GLU A 171 -18.98 -30.09 3.01
C GLU A 171 -19.15 -31.35 3.85
N ILE A 172 -18.38 -32.41 3.53
CA ILE A 172 -18.42 -33.68 4.28
C ILE A 172 -17.95 -33.46 5.71
N LEU A 173 -16.86 -32.72 5.88
CA LEU A 173 -16.31 -32.45 7.22
C LEU A 173 -17.22 -31.55 8.05
N ARG A 174 -17.96 -30.63 7.42
CA ARG A 174 -18.99 -29.83 8.08
C ARG A 174 -20.15 -30.66 8.58
N THR A 175 -20.56 -31.65 7.82
CA THR A 175 -21.62 -32.61 8.21
C THR A 175 -21.17 -33.51 9.38
N MET A 176 -19.88 -33.82 9.46
CA MET A 176 -19.28 -34.64 10.50
C MET A 176 -18.89 -33.84 11.77
N GLU A 177 -19.15 -32.52 11.81
CA GLU A 177 -18.73 -31.61 12.88
C GLU A 177 -17.22 -31.69 13.20
N TYR A 178 -16.40 -32.03 12.21
CA TYR A 178 -14.97 -32.20 12.38
C TYR A 178 -14.28 -30.85 12.65
N GLN A 179 -13.63 -30.74 13.80
CA GLN A 179 -12.86 -29.54 14.15
C GLN A 179 -11.49 -29.58 13.48
N LEU A 180 -11.27 -28.64 12.56
CA LEU A 180 -9.98 -28.48 11.90
C LEU A 180 -8.92 -27.97 12.89
N PRO A 181 -7.69 -28.50 12.84
CA PRO A 181 -6.59 -27.95 13.61
C PRO A 181 -6.30 -26.51 13.17
N LYS A 182 -6.11 -25.62 14.14
CA LYS A 182 -5.89 -24.19 13.91
C LYS A 182 -4.45 -23.84 13.53
N GLY A 183 -3.53 -24.80 13.60
CA GLY A 183 -2.13 -24.60 13.28
C GLY A 183 -1.29 -25.86 13.48
N PHE A 184 -0.06 -25.80 12.96
CA PHE A 184 0.94 -26.87 13.03
C PHE A 184 2.23 -26.34 13.62
N LEU A 185 2.87 -27.15 14.44
CA LEU A 185 4.20 -26.88 14.97
C LEU A 185 5.20 -27.89 14.37
N PHE A 186 6.08 -27.40 13.51
CA PHE A 186 7.23 -28.18 13.03
C PHE A 186 8.41 -27.99 13.98
N TYR A 187 8.90 -29.05 14.59
CA TYR A 187 10.06 -29.02 15.46
C TYR A 187 11.14 -30.00 14.96
N GLY A 188 12.39 -29.74 15.32
CA GLY A 188 13.54 -30.55 14.92
C GLY A 188 14.81 -29.71 14.76
N PRO A 189 15.96 -30.33 14.49
CA PRO A 189 17.23 -29.63 14.34
C PRO A 189 17.24 -28.66 13.16
N PRO A 190 18.15 -27.67 13.13
CA PRO A 190 18.31 -26.80 11.98
C PRO A 190 18.68 -27.60 10.73
N GLY A 191 18.21 -27.19 9.56
CA GLY A 191 18.51 -27.85 8.28
C GLY A 191 17.64 -29.07 7.92
N CYS A 192 16.76 -29.56 8.77
CA CYS A 192 15.90 -30.74 8.51
C CYS A 192 14.70 -30.50 7.60
N GLY A 193 14.63 -29.39 6.87
CA GLY A 193 13.60 -29.14 5.86
C GLY A 193 12.27 -28.56 6.35
N LYS A 194 12.14 -28.12 7.61
CA LYS A 194 10.88 -27.54 8.15
C LYS A 194 10.30 -26.43 7.29
N THR A 195 11.14 -25.47 6.91
CA THR A 195 10.72 -24.35 6.06
C THR A 195 10.39 -24.80 4.64
N LEU A 196 11.06 -25.82 4.12
CA LEU A 196 10.83 -26.38 2.79
C LEU A 196 9.45 -27.05 2.75
N ILE A 197 9.10 -27.84 3.77
CA ILE A 197 7.78 -28.46 3.93
C ILE A 197 6.69 -27.39 4.00
N GLY A 198 6.88 -26.35 4.82
CA GLY A 198 5.92 -25.24 4.92
C GLY A 198 5.67 -24.52 3.58
N ARG A 199 6.73 -24.30 2.81
CA ARG A 199 6.62 -23.71 1.47
C ARG A 199 5.93 -24.64 0.46
N ALA A 200 6.22 -25.92 0.49
CA ALA A 200 5.58 -26.92 -0.37
C ALA A 200 4.05 -27.00 -0.10
N ILE A 201 3.64 -26.98 1.17
CA ILE A 201 2.24 -26.91 1.58
C ILE A 201 1.54 -25.68 1.00
N LEU A 202 2.13 -24.49 1.20
CA LEU A 202 1.56 -23.24 0.69
C LEU A 202 1.44 -23.25 -0.82
N SER A 203 2.47 -23.71 -1.55
CA SER A 203 2.44 -23.82 -3.01
C SER A 203 1.33 -24.73 -3.50
N ASP A 204 1.09 -25.84 -2.82
CA ASP A 204 0.06 -26.80 -3.17
C ASP A 204 -1.36 -26.27 -2.91
N ILE A 205 -1.57 -25.62 -1.76
CA ILE A 205 -2.86 -24.97 -1.42
C ILE A 205 -3.20 -23.89 -2.47
N ILE A 206 -2.24 -23.04 -2.81
CA ILE A 206 -2.45 -21.97 -3.80
C ILE A 206 -2.79 -22.54 -5.15
N ARG A 207 -2.10 -23.61 -5.59
CA ARG A 207 -2.40 -24.29 -6.84
C ARG A 207 -3.84 -24.83 -6.85
N GLN A 208 -4.25 -25.53 -5.80
CA GLN A 208 -5.58 -26.09 -5.68
C GLN A 208 -6.69 -25.03 -5.64
N LEU A 209 -6.44 -23.86 -5.03
CA LEU A 209 -7.39 -22.75 -5.02
C LEU A 209 -7.55 -22.14 -6.42
N LYS A 210 -6.45 -21.95 -7.15
CA LYS A 210 -6.47 -21.44 -8.54
C LYS A 210 -7.19 -22.38 -9.49
N ASP A 211 -6.97 -23.69 -9.36
CA ASP A 211 -7.65 -24.72 -10.17
C ASP A 211 -9.16 -24.72 -9.93
N LYS A 212 -9.62 -24.42 -8.70
CA LYS A 212 -11.05 -24.28 -8.38
C LYS A 212 -11.69 -23.02 -8.95
N GLU A 213 -10.97 -21.89 -8.95
CA GLU A 213 -11.46 -20.64 -9.54
C GLU A 213 -11.53 -20.70 -11.07
N SER A 214 -10.66 -21.48 -11.70
CA SER A 214 -10.65 -21.66 -13.17
C SER A 214 -11.74 -22.59 -13.68
N ASN A 215 -12.38 -23.37 -12.80
CA ASN A 215 -13.43 -24.34 -13.12
C ASN A 215 -14.86 -23.88 -12.71
N GLN A 216 -15.02 -22.63 -12.32
CA GLN A 216 -16.32 -21.96 -12.08
C GLN A 216 -16.58 -20.89 -13.16
#